data_35a6fa50c8bc6f6c601fc6936a6cde7f
#
_entry.id   35a6fa50c8bc6f6c601fc6936a6cde7f
#
_cell.length_a   1.000
_cell.length_b   1.000
_cell.length_c   1.000
_cell.angle_alpha   90.00
_cell.angle_beta   90.00
_cell.angle_gamma   90.00
#
_symmetry.space_group_name_H-M   'P 1'
#
loop_
_entity.id
_entity.type
_entity.pdbx_description
1 polymer ?
#
loop_
_entity_poly.entity_id
_entity_poly.type
_entity_poly.pdbx_seq_one_letter_code
_entity_poly.pdbx_strand_id
1 'polypeptide(L)'
;MAKKTSLFECQHCGFTSPKWLGKCVQCNAWESFIELNQAQKEVLNTLKNPIPKAQKSVSIAEIEHEEVIKFSSTQSELDIVLGGGIAKGGLYLVGGSPGVGKSTLLLKVASGLAKNQQKVLYVSGEESLSQIKMRATRLDCIEKELYLLNEINWPVIKANIESENYFACVIDSIQTLYSPEISSAPGSISQVREITFELMRLAKTRDIAIFIIGHITKEGSIAGPRVLEHMVDSVLYFEGDPSRELRILRSFKNRFGPTSEIGLFEMKEQGLVGAKEASSLFFSKEEPMEGSAITITLEGSRALILEIQALVSECSFGAPKRLANGFDTNRLNMLIALLEKKLEIPLNRHDVFINVSGGIKIGEPACDLAVIASILSSFKNRKIDNKTAFLGEVSLNGRILEAPNLNARLKEMENYGFLKAILPKKPSQKTSIKCYEANAVGKIVEWM
;
A
#
# COMPACT_ATOMS: atom_id res chain seq x y z
N MET A 1 -54.42 17.86 16.87
CA MET A 1 -53.81 17.22 15.70
C MET A 1 -52.74 18.15 15.16
N ALA A 2 -51.45 17.88 15.41
CA ALA A 2 -50.36 18.69 14.90
C ALA A 2 -50.21 18.41 13.41
N LYS A 3 -50.23 19.47 12.56
CA LYS A 3 -49.97 19.37 11.12
C LYS A 3 -48.53 18.82 10.90
N LYS A 4 -48.43 17.62 10.30
CA LYS A 4 -47.15 17.12 9.81
C LYS A 4 -46.65 18.07 8.73
N THR A 5 -45.66 18.88 9.03
CA THR A 5 -44.96 19.74 8.04
C THR A 5 -43.92 18.88 7.33
N SER A 6 -44.14 18.61 6.05
CA SER A 6 -43.14 18.02 5.18
C SER A 6 -41.99 19.00 4.96
N LEU A 7 -40.75 18.52 4.94
CA LEU A 7 -39.56 19.31 4.59
C LEU A 7 -38.80 18.54 3.52
N PHE A 8 -38.38 19.23 2.47
CA PHE A 8 -37.71 18.67 1.31
C PHE A 8 -36.31 19.26 1.20
N GLU A 9 -35.33 18.45 0.85
CA GLU A 9 -33.92 18.85 0.67
C GLU A 9 -33.43 18.55 -0.74
N CYS A 10 -32.73 19.51 -1.33
CA CYS A 10 -32.08 19.33 -2.62
C CYS A 10 -30.82 18.47 -2.47
N GLN A 11 -30.74 17.35 -3.16
CA GLN A 11 -29.61 16.41 -3.13
C GLN A 11 -28.30 16.98 -3.71
N HIS A 12 -28.38 18.06 -4.48
CA HIS A 12 -27.21 18.69 -5.10
C HIS A 12 -26.54 19.75 -4.23
N CYS A 13 -27.31 20.55 -3.46
CA CYS A 13 -26.76 21.70 -2.72
C CYS A 13 -27.22 21.79 -1.27
N GLY A 14 -28.06 20.87 -0.77
CA GLY A 14 -28.55 20.88 0.61
C GLY A 14 -29.63 21.95 0.89
N PHE A 15 -30.11 22.72 -0.11
CA PHE A 15 -31.14 23.71 0.10
C PHE A 15 -32.46 23.05 0.54
N THR A 16 -33.06 23.54 1.65
CA THR A 16 -34.28 23.00 2.20
C THR A 16 -35.51 23.85 1.87
N SER A 17 -36.65 23.19 1.56
CA SER A 17 -37.93 23.83 1.26
C SER A 17 -39.08 23.13 1.96
N PRO A 18 -40.10 23.83 2.48
CA PRO A 18 -41.31 23.24 3.05
C PRO A 18 -42.23 22.60 1.99
N LYS A 19 -41.93 22.79 0.71
CA LYS A 19 -42.68 22.21 -0.42
C LYS A 19 -41.68 21.59 -1.41
N TRP A 20 -42.11 20.52 -2.05
CA TRP A 20 -41.37 19.95 -3.17
C TRP A 20 -41.31 20.96 -4.33
N LEU A 21 -40.11 21.16 -4.86
CA LEU A 21 -39.86 22.07 -5.99
C LEU A 21 -39.30 21.26 -7.14
N GLY A 22 -39.88 21.38 -8.32
CA GLY A 22 -39.37 20.69 -9.53
C GLY A 22 -37.98 21.18 -9.96
N LYS A 23 -37.59 22.41 -9.57
CA LYS A 23 -36.27 22.98 -9.81
C LYS A 23 -35.76 23.66 -8.55
N CYS A 24 -34.52 23.38 -8.16
CA CYS A 24 -33.88 24.01 -7.03
C CYS A 24 -33.60 25.50 -7.31
N VAL A 25 -34.08 26.39 -6.44
CA VAL A 25 -33.87 27.83 -6.59
C VAL A 25 -32.43 28.27 -6.32
N GLN A 26 -31.63 27.46 -5.62
CA GLN A 26 -30.26 27.77 -5.27
C GLN A 26 -29.23 27.25 -6.29
N CYS A 27 -29.36 26.00 -6.75
CA CYS A 27 -28.39 25.38 -7.67
C CYS A 27 -28.94 25.09 -9.06
N ASN A 28 -30.21 25.42 -9.32
CA ASN A 28 -30.94 25.20 -10.58
C ASN A 28 -31.07 23.74 -11.03
N ALA A 29 -30.74 22.75 -10.20
CA ALA A 29 -30.91 21.34 -10.49
C ALA A 29 -32.41 20.99 -10.57
N TRP A 30 -32.79 20.17 -11.58
CA TRP A 30 -34.14 19.67 -11.75
C TRP A 30 -34.35 18.35 -10.99
N GLU A 31 -35.57 18.10 -10.52
CA GLU A 31 -36.00 16.86 -9.85
C GLU A 31 -35.06 16.41 -8.70
N SER A 32 -34.43 17.35 -8.02
CA SER A 32 -33.39 17.09 -7.03
C SER A 32 -33.86 17.09 -5.58
N PHE A 33 -35.16 17.29 -5.31
CA PHE A 33 -35.72 17.33 -3.97
C PHE A 33 -36.23 15.99 -3.48
N ILE A 34 -35.82 15.60 -2.30
CA ILE A 34 -36.37 14.45 -1.57
C ILE A 34 -37.01 14.91 -0.26
N GLU A 35 -38.08 14.22 0.17
CA GLU A 35 -38.72 14.48 1.46
C GLU A 35 -37.86 13.96 2.59
N LEU A 36 -37.53 14.81 3.56
CA LEU A 36 -36.78 14.42 4.75
C LEU A 36 -37.67 13.64 5.70
N ASN A 37 -37.16 12.51 6.21
CA ASN A 37 -37.82 11.72 7.24
C ASN A 37 -37.75 12.42 8.62
N GLN A 38 -38.44 11.86 9.63
CA GLN A 38 -38.56 12.48 10.94
C GLN A 38 -37.23 12.59 11.67
N ALA A 39 -36.34 11.59 11.53
CA ALA A 39 -35.00 11.62 12.11
C ALA A 39 -34.12 12.71 11.47
N GLN A 40 -34.18 12.88 10.16
CA GLN A 40 -33.47 13.93 9.44
C GLN A 40 -33.99 15.35 9.81
N LYS A 41 -35.29 15.48 10.08
CA LYS A 41 -35.87 16.73 10.60
C LYS A 41 -35.41 17.06 12.01
N GLU A 42 -35.22 16.04 12.86
CA GLU A 42 -34.67 16.20 14.22
C GLU A 42 -33.20 16.64 14.19
N VAL A 43 -32.39 16.07 13.29
CA VAL A 43 -31.00 16.48 13.08
C VAL A 43 -30.92 17.93 12.58
N LEU A 44 -31.77 18.33 11.64
CA LEU A 44 -31.86 19.73 11.18
C LEU A 44 -32.36 20.67 12.27
N ASN A 45 -33.22 20.21 13.17
CA ASN A 45 -33.68 21.00 14.32
C ASN A 45 -32.62 21.06 15.44
N THR A 46 -31.81 20.05 15.63
CA THR A 46 -30.62 20.12 16.51
C THR A 46 -29.55 21.04 15.99
N LEU A 47 -29.42 21.18 14.68
CA LEU A 47 -28.53 22.19 14.04
C LEU A 47 -29.07 23.61 14.16
N LYS A 48 -30.39 23.79 14.46
CA LYS A 48 -31.03 25.10 14.73
C LYS A 48 -31.07 25.46 16.22
N ASN A 49 -30.68 24.55 17.13
CA ASN A 49 -30.59 24.83 18.57
C ASN A 49 -29.25 25.44 18.96
N PRO A 50 -29.18 26.16 20.09
CA PRO A 50 -28.17 27.18 20.32
C PRO A 50 -26.76 26.69 20.14
N ILE A 51 -25.96 27.50 19.43
CA ILE A 51 -24.53 27.36 19.22
C ILE A 51 -23.88 26.66 20.40
N PRO A 52 -23.28 25.46 20.21
CA PRO A 52 -22.52 24.82 21.26
C PRO A 52 -21.53 25.81 21.83
N LYS A 53 -21.38 25.89 23.16
CA LYS A 53 -20.42 26.80 23.80
C LYS A 53 -19.11 26.67 23.06
N ALA A 54 -18.66 27.78 22.47
CA ALA A 54 -17.43 27.84 21.71
C ALA A 54 -16.31 27.24 22.58
N GLN A 55 -15.67 26.15 22.11
CA GLN A 55 -14.44 25.68 22.71
C GLN A 55 -13.40 26.81 22.57
N LYS A 56 -12.73 27.17 23.68
CA LYS A 56 -11.64 28.13 23.64
C LYS A 56 -10.56 27.64 22.70
N SER A 57 -10.19 28.47 21.73
CA SER A 57 -8.95 28.22 20.96
C SER A 57 -7.75 28.30 21.90
N VAL A 58 -6.82 27.36 21.74
CA VAL A 58 -5.57 27.31 22.50
C VAL A 58 -4.43 27.69 21.57
N SER A 59 -3.49 28.51 22.06
CA SER A 59 -2.28 28.84 21.31
C SER A 59 -1.47 27.59 21.04
N ILE A 60 -0.92 27.43 19.83
CA ILE A 60 -0.03 26.32 19.51
C ILE A 60 1.20 26.25 20.42
N ALA A 61 1.63 27.40 20.96
CA ALA A 61 2.76 27.47 21.90
C ALA A 61 2.41 26.98 23.33
N GLU A 62 1.10 26.88 23.62
CA GLU A 62 0.60 26.40 24.93
C GLU A 62 0.26 24.90 24.90
N ILE A 63 0.30 24.28 23.72
CA ILE A 63 0.06 22.85 23.57
C ILE A 63 1.36 22.13 23.92
N GLU A 64 1.35 21.38 25.00
CA GLU A 64 2.46 20.47 25.32
C GLU A 64 2.62 19.45 24.19
N HIS A 65 3.86 19.22 23.76
CA HIS A 65 4.18 18.27 22.72
C HIS A 65 4.02 16.86 23.27
N GLU A 66 2.81 16.31 23.21
CA GLU A 66 2.59 14.90 23.46
C GLU A 66 3.09 14.10 22.26
N GLU A 67 4.14 13.33 22.43
CA GLU A 67 4.54 12.34 21.43
C GLU A 67 3.38 11.36 21.21
N VAL A 68 3.04 11.12 19.94
CA VAL A 68 2.00 10.13 19.60
C VAL A 68 2.46 8.76 20.09
N ILE A 69 1.86 8.28 21.18
CA ILE A 69 2.17 6.95 21.73
C ILE A 69 1.76 5.89 20.70
N LYS A 70 2.74 5.10 20.27
CA LYS A 70 2.55 4.00 19.34
C LYS A 70 2.76 2.66 20.04
N PHE A 71 1.99 1.69 19.63
CA PHE A 71 2.03 0.32 20.11
C PHE A 71 2.40 -0.62 18.97
N SER A 72 3.20 -1.65 19.27
CA SER A 72 3.49 -2.66 18.25
C SER A 72 2.22 -3.38 17.81
N SER A 73 2.07 -3.53 16.50
CA SER A 73 1.02 -4.38 15.90
C SER A 73 1.30 -5.88 16.09
N THR A 74 2.42 -6.24 16.70
CA THR A 74 3.00 -7.59 16.77
C THR A 74 3.44 -8.17 15.42
N GLN A 75 3.32 -7.38 14.35
CA GLN A 75 3.79 -7.69 13.01
C GLN A 75 4.83 -6.64 12.61
N SER A 76 6.13 -6.98 12.68
CA SER A 76 7.23 -6.04 12.45
C SER A 76 7.15 -5.31 11.10
N GLU A 77 6.74 -6.03 10.05
CA GLU A 77 6.59 -5.46 8.71
C GLU A 77 5.44 -4.45 8.64
N LEU A 78 4.36 -4.66 9.41
CA LEU A 78 3.29 -3.67 9.53
C LEU A 78 3.73 -2.46 10.35
N ASP A 79 4.48 -2.67 11.44
CA ASP A 79 5.00 -1.59 12.28
C ASP A 79 5.91 -0.64 11.47
N ILE A 80 6.74 -1.18 10.57
CA ILE A 80 7.56 -0.38 9.64
C ILE A 80 6.67 0.53 8.79
N VAL A 81 5.65 -0.02 8.14
CA VAL A 81 4.73 0.74 7.26
C VAL A 81 3.92 1.79 8.04
N LEU A 82 3.59 1.50 9.29
CA LEU A 82 2.89 2.44 10.18
C LEU A 82 3.82 3.52 10.75
N GLY A 83 5.13 3.42 10.51
CA GLY A 83 6.12 4.36 11.06
C GLY A 83 6.39 4.15 12.54
N GLY A 84 6.46 2.89 12.97
CA GLY A 84 6.81 2.45 14.32
C GLY A 84 5.68 1.82 15.13
N GLY A 85 4.49 1.62 14.54
CA GLY A 85 3.39 0.92 15.19
C GLY A 85 2.04 1.65 15.11
N ILE A 86 1.06 1.11 15.82
CA ILE A 86 -0.32 1.57 15.86
C ILE A 86 -0.43 2.79 16.79
N ALA A 87 -0.94 3.91 16.30
CA ALA A 87 -1.28 5.08 17.11
C ALA A 87 -2.66 4.89 17.78
N LYS A 88 -2.76 5.23 19.05
CA LYS A 88 -4.01 5.22 19.81
C LYS A 88 -5.00 6.22 19.19
N GLY A 89 -6.27 5.84 19.08
CA GLY A 89 -7.29 6.66 18.43
C GLY A 89 -7.10 6.83 16.91
N GLY A 90 -6.22 6.03 16.28
CA GLY A 90 -5.98 6.05 14.84
C GLY A 90 -7.03 5.27 14.05
N LEU A 91 -7.38 5.77 12.86
CA LEU A 91 -8.27 5.12 11.90
C LEU A 91 -7.47 4.70 10.67
N TYR A 92 -7.41 3.39 10.41
CA TYR A 92 -6.58 2.77 9.38
C TYR A 92 -7.44 2.09 8.32
N LEU A 93 -7.24 2.41 7.05
CA LEU A 93 -7.87 1.73 5.93
C LEU A 93 -6.88 0.77 5.28
N VAL A 94 -7.23 -0.51 5.21
CA VAL A 94 -6.46 -1.55 4.53
C VAL A 94 -7.19 -1.97 3.26
N GLY A 95 -6.69 -1.49 2.12
CA GLY A 95 -7.19 -1.82 0.78
C GLY A 95 -6.39 -2.95 0.13
N GLY A 96 -6.93 -3.54 -0.92
CA GLY A 96 -6.25 -4.57 -1.72
C GLY A 96 -7.23 -5.50 -2.42
N SER A 97 -6.75 -6.24 -3.41
CA SER A 97 -7.54 -7.22 -4.16
C SER A 97 -8.16 -8.29 -3.25
N PRO A 98 -9.30 -8.88 -3.61
CA PRO A 98 -9.83 -10.06 -2.91
C PRO A 98 -8.78 -11.17 -2.84
N GLY A 99 -8.70 -11.87 -1.70
CA GLY A 99 -7.75 -12.99 -1.51
C GLY A 99 -6.29 -12.61 -1.28
N VAL A 100 -5.91 -11.31 -1.28
CA VAL A 100 -4.51 -10.88 -1.09
C VAL A 100 -3.99 -11.11 0.34
N GLY A 101 -4.90 -11.27 1.34
CA GLY A 101 -4.53 -11.57 2.72
C GLY A 101 -4.89 -10.49 3.76
N LYS A 102 -5.71 -9.49 3.42
CA LYS A 102 -6.12 -8.39 4.33
C LYS A 102 -6.70 -8.90 5.65
N SER A 103 -7.74 -9.74 5.57
CA SER A 103 -8.40 -10.33 6.74
C SER A 103 -7.45 -11.23 7.54
N THR A 104 -6.53 -11.93 6.86
CA THR A 104 -5.50 -12.76 7.52
C THR A 104 -4.52 -11.89 8.31
N LEU A 105 -4.04 -10.80 7.72
CA LEU A 105 -3.12 -9.87 8.40
C LEU A 105 -3.80 -9.28 9.65
N LEU A 106 -5.02 -8.72 9.49
CA LEU A 106 -5.69 -8.05 10.59
C LEU A 106 -6.16 -9.02 11.68
N LEU A 107 -6.48 -10.27 11.35
CA LEU A 107 -6.75 -11.30 12.36
C LEU A 107 -5.49 -11.64 13.17
N LYS A 108 -4.32 -11.72 12.54
CA LYS A 108 -3.03 -11.89 13.24
C LYS A 108 -2.69 -10.70 14.13
N VAL A 109 -2.91 -9.48 13.66
CA VAL A 109 -2.75 -8.26 14.47
C VAL A 109 -3.68 -8.30 15.68
N ALA A 110 -4.97 -8.58 15.47
CA ALA A 110 -5.96 -8.66 16.53
C ALA A 110 -5.61 -9.73 17.57
N SER A 111 -5.18 -10.91 17.13
CA SER A 111 -4.70 -11.98 18.02
C SER A 111 -3.44 -11.58 18.77
N GLY A 112 -2.46 -10.99 18.10
CA GLY A 112 -1.22 -10.55 18.75
C GLY A 112 -1.44 -9.49 19.83
N LEU A 113 -2.34 -8.54 19.59
CA LEU A 113 -2.77 -7.55 20.59
C LEU A 113 -3.51 -8.24 21.76
N ALA A 114 -4.41 -9.17 21.46
CA ALA A 114 -5.17 -9.92 22.48
C ALA A 114 -4.25 -10.80 23.34
N LYS A 115 -3.22 -11.40 22.76
CA LYS A 115 -2.18 -12.14 23.50
C LYS A 115 -1.43 -11.27 24.51
N ASN A 116 -1.28 -9.97 24.20
CA ASN A 116 -0.74 -8.97 25.12
C ASN A 116 -1.81 -8.39 26.07
N GLN A 117 -2.90 -9.13 26.31
CA GLN A 117 -3.98 -8.77 27.21
C GLN A 117 -4.75 -7.49 26.82
N GLN A 118 -4.67 -7.08 25.56
CA GLN A 118 -5.45 -5.97 25.03
C GLN A 118 -6.79 -6.50 24.50
N LYS A 119 -7.90 -5.91 24.94
CA LYS A 119 -9.24 -6.29 24.49
C LYS A 119 -9.47 -5.83 23.05
N VAL A 120 -9.70 -6.76 22.13
CA VAL A 120 -9.85 -6.47 20.69
C VAL A 120 -11.20 -7.00 20.19
N LEU A 121 -11.92 -6.17 19.44
CA LEU A 121 -13.14 -6.55 18.74
C LEU A 121 -12.85 -6.78 17.25
N TYR A 122 -13.30 -7.93 16.72
CA TYR A 122 -13.30 -8.22 15.30
C TYR A 122 -14.74 -8.35 14.81
N VAL A 123 -15.18 -7.36 14.02
CA VAL A 123 -16.50 -7.31 13.41
C VAL A 123 -16.43 -7.86 12.00
N SER A 124 -17.25 -8.86 11.69
CA SER A 124 -17.35 -9.42 10.34
C SER A 124 -18.77 -9.34 9.81
N GLY A 125 -18.92 -8.73 8.64
CA GLY A 125 -20.17 -8.75 7.89
C GLY A 125 -20.17 -9.74 6.72
N GLU A 126 -19.04 -10.42 6.46
CA GLU A 126 -18.88 -11.33 5.31
C GLU A 126 -18.84 -12.80 5.74
N GLU A 127 -18.12 -13.10 6.82
CA GLU A 127 -17.89 -14.46 7.30
C GLU A 127 -18.65 -14.74 8.59
N SER A 128 -19.19 -15.96 8.71
CA SER A 128 -19.79 -16.44 9.95
C SER A 128 -18.74 -16.64 11.05
N LEU A 129 -19.17 -16.65 12.32
CA LEU A 129 -18.29 -16.91 13.47
C LEU A 129 -17.53 -18.23 13.34
N SER A 130 -18.15 -19.26 12.77
CA SER A 130 -17.54 -20.59 12.55
C SER A 130 -16.41 -20.52 11.52
N GLN A 131 -16.59 -19.77 10.43
CA GLN A 131 -15.57 -19.59 9.39
C GLN A 131 -14.37 -18.82 9.94
N ILE A 132 -14.62 -17.74 10.69
CA ILE A 132 -13.55 -16.97 11.35
C ILE A 132 -12.82 -17.85 12.36
N LYS A 133 -13.54 -18.64 13.17
CA LYS A 133 -12.94 -19.57 14.16
C LYS A 133 -12.06 -20.61 13.48
N MET A 134 -12.53 -21.21 12.38
CA MET A 134 -11.76 -22.19 11.61
C MET A 134 -10.45 -21.55 11.05
N ARG A 135 -10.55 -20.33 10.50
CA ARG A 135 -9.38 -19.56 10.04
C ARG A 135 -8.44 -19.21 11.19
N ALA A 136 -8.98 -18.73 12.33
CA ALA A 136 -8.20 -18.42 13.51
C ALA A 136 -7.46 -19.64 14.07
N THR A 137 -8.08 -20.81 14.06
CA THR A 137 -7.43 -22.06 14.47
C THR A 137 -6.26 -22.41 13.57
N ARG A 138 -6.43 -22.32 12.25
CA ARG A 138 -5.34 -22.57 11.28
C ARG A 138 -4.16 -21.62 11.44
N LEU A 139 -4.44 -20.35 11.85
CA LEU A 139 -3.46 -19.29 12.00
C LEU A 139 -2.85 -19.20 13.40
N ASP A 140 -3.24 -20.08 14.31
CA ASP A 140 -2.89 -20.01 15.76
C ASP A 140 -3.24 -18.67 16.39
N CYS A 141 -4.47 -18.21 16.13
CA CYS A 141 -5.01 -16.91 16.55
C CYS A 141 -6.19 -17.07 17.52
N ILE A 142 -6.09 -17.97 18.51
CA ILE A 142 -7.15 -18.24 19.48
C ILE A 142 -6.77 -17.61 20.81
N GLU A 143 -7.31 -16.43 21.10
CA GLU A 143 -7.02 -15.66 22.30
C GLU A 143 -8.29 -15.28 23.09
N LYS A 144 -8.17 -15.20 24.41
CA LYS A 144 -9.31 -14.86 25.28
C LYS A 144 -9.82 -13.43 25.09
N GLU A 145 -8.90 -12.51 24.86
CA GLU A 145 -9.22 -11.08 24.70
C GLU A 145 -9.56 -10.70 23.25
N LEU A 146 -9.69 -11.68 22.33
CA LEU A 146 -10.18 -11.49 20.97
C LEU A 146 -11.69 -11.83 20.89
N TYR A 147 -12.50 -10.81 20.77
CA TYR A 147 -13.96 -10.90 20.68
C TYR A 147 -14.41 -10.82 19.24
N LEU A 148 -15.35 -11.68 18.84
CA LEU A 148 -15.91 -11.73 17.50
C LEU A 148 -17.35 -11.24 17.50
N LEU A 149 -17.71 -10.37 16.58
CA LEU A 149 -19.08 -9.93 16.36
C LEU A 149 -19.46 -10.14 14.88
N ASN A 150 -20.45 -10.99 14.64
CA ASN A 150 -21.01 -11.17 13.29
C ASN A 150 -22.27 -10.29 13.17
N GLU A 151 -22.08 -9.07 12.66
CA GLU A 151 -23.13 -8.07 12.55
C GLU A 151 -22.83 -7.10 11.40
N ILE A 152 -23.89 -6.62 10.73
CA ILE A 152 -23.81 -5.62 9.66
C ILE A 152 -24.55 -4.33 10.01
N ASN A 153 -25.43 -4.38 11.00
CA ASN A 153 -26.22 -3.22 11.45
C ASN A 153 -25.33 -2.26 12.25
N TRP A 154 -25.03 -1.10 11.69
CA TRP A 154 -24.12 -0.14 12.29
C TRP A 154 -24.53 0.33 13.70
N PRO A 155 -25.77 0.74 13.98
CA PRO A 155 -26.22 1.05 15.36
C PRO A 155 -25.90 -0.03 16.39
N VAL A 156 -26.04 -1.31 16.05
CA VAL A 156 -25.73 -2.44 16.95
C VAL A 156 -24.23 -2.56 17.17
N ILE A 157 -23.44 -2.46 16.10
CA ILE A 157 -21.97 -2.47 16.17
C ILE A 157 -21.47 -1.31 17.03
N LYS A 158 -21.99 -0.10 16.79
CA LYS A 158 -21.65 1.11 17.55
C LYS A 158 -21.94 0.93 19.04
N ALA A 159 -23.13 0.47 19.38
CA ALA A 159 -23.51 0.21 20.77
C ALA A 159 -22.58 -0.81 21.44
N ASN A 160 -22.15 -1.85 20.71
CA ASN A 160 -21.19 -2.84 21.21
C ASN A 160 -19.82 -2.22 21.47
N ILE A 161 -19.30 -1.40 20.54
CA ILE A 161 -18.02 -0.70 20.70
C ILE A 161 -18.10 0.27 21.90
N GLU A 162 -19.23 0.94 22.09
CA GLU A 162 -19.43 1.90 23.17
C GLU A 162 -19.65 1.26 24.55
N SER A 163 -20.14 0.02 24.61
CA SER A 163 -20.42 -0.68 25.87
C SER A 163 -19.18 -1.18 26.60
N GLU A 164 -18.05 -1.31 25.90
CA GLU A 164 -16.84 -1.92 26.41
C GLU A 164 -15.61 -1.06 26.10
N ASN A 165 -14.52 -1.28 26.83
CA ASN A 165 -13.24 -0.60 26.60
C ASN A 165 -12.34 -1.46 25.69
N TYR A 166 -12.59 -1.41 24.39
CA TYR A 166 -11.70 -2.05 23.43
C TYR A 166 -10.46 -1.22 23.17
N PHE A 167 -9.31 -1.88 23.07
CA PHE A 167 -8.04 -1.27 22.66
C PHE A 167 -8.00 -1.06 21.14
N ALA A 168 -8.47 -2.05 20.40
CA ALA A 168 -8.57 -2.00 18.95
C ALA A 168 -9.85 -2.66 18.44
N CYS A 169 -10.28 -2.23 17.25
CA CYS A 169 -11.42 -2.80 16.54
C CYS A 169 -11.05 -3.04 15.07
N VAL A 170 -11.44 -4.19 14.52
CA VAL A 170 -11.31 -4.52 13.10
C VAL A 170 -12.71 -4.60 12.49
N ILE A 171 -12.92 -3.93 11.35
CA ILE A 171 -14.16 -3.96 10.57
C ILE A 171 -13.88 -4.68 9.23
N ASP A 172 -14.43 -5.87 9.05
CA ASP A 172 -14.24 -6.73 7.88
C ASP A 172 -15.58 -7.11 7.21
N SER A 173 -16.04 -6.37 6.21
CA SER A 173 -15.52 -5.18 5.56
C SER A 173 -16.46 -3.97 5.74
N ILE A 174 -15.98 -2.77 5.45
CA ILE A 174 -16.81 -1.55 5.53
C ILE A 174 -17.98 -1.57 4.53
N GLN A 175 -17.83 -2.27 3.41
CA GLN A 175 -18.84 -2.35 2.36
C GLN A 175 -20.08 -3.17 2.77
N THR A 176 -19.95 -4.04 3.77
CA THR A 176 -21.07 -4.85 4.24
C THR A 176 -21.91 -4.15 5.29
N LEU A 177 -21.36 -3.10 5.91
CA LEU A 177 -22.05 -2.39 6.97
C LEU A 177 -23.24 -1.57 6.44
N TYR A 178 -24.29 -1.52 7.26
CA TYR A 178 -25.53 -0.86 6.93
C TYR A 178 -26.08 -0.06 8.12
N SER A 179 -26.44 1.19 7.89
CA SER A 179 -27.21 2.02 8.82
C SER A 179 -28.63 2.23 8.29
N PRO A 180 -29.68 1.85 9.06
CA PRO A 180 -31.06 2.08 8.64
C PRO A 180 -31.45 3.56 8.57
N GLU A 181 -30.67 4.43 9.17
CA GLU A 181 -30.90 5.89 9.14
C GLU A 181 -30.54 6.51 7.78
N ILE A 182 -29.80 5.80 6.93
CA ILE A 182 -29.38 6.26 5.62
C ILE A 182 -30.23 5.57 4.56
N SER A 183 -30.93 6.33 3.74
CA SER A 183 -31.89 5.84 2.74
C SER A 183 -31.30 5.06 1.57
N SER A 184 -29.96 5.03 1.43
CA SER A 184 -29.27 4.35 0.33
C SER A 184 -28.99 2.86 0.64
N ALA A 185 -28.82 2.04 -0.40
CA ALA A 185 -28.56 0.61 -0.28
C ALA A 185 -27.24 0.31 0.47
N PRO A 186 -27.13 -0.85 1.17
CA PRO A 186 -25.88 -1.33 1.74
C PRO A 186 -24.74 -1.32 0.69
N GLY A 187 -23.53 -0.96 1.10
CA GLY A 187 -22.37 -0.87 0.22
C GLY A 187 -22.34 0.35 -0.69
N SER A 188 -23.36 1.20 -0.67
CA SER A 188 -23.34 2.48 -1.40
C SER A 188 -22.32 3.45 -0.82
N ILE A 189 -21.87 4.40 -1.64
CA ILE A 189 -20.90 5.43 -1.25
C ILE A 189 -21.38 6.21 -0.03
N SER A 190 -22.67 6.53 0.05
CA SER A 190 -23.27 7.27 1.16
C SER A 190 -23.20 6.49 2.48
N GLN A 191 -23.54 5.19 2.45
CA GLN A 191 -23.44 4.31 3.62
C GLN A 191 -22.00 4.23 4.12
N VAL A 192 -21.09 3.89 3.22
CA VAL A 192 -19.66 3.72 3.53
C VAL A 192 -19.05 5.00 4.07
N ARG A 193 -19.40 6.15 3.49
CA ARG A 193 -18.90 7.46 3.94
C ARG A 193 -19.39 7.81 5.35
N GLU A 194 -20.69 7.70 5.59
CA GLU A 194 -21.28 8.09 6.87
C GLU A 194 -20.80 7.18 8.01
N ILE A 195 -20.81 5.86 7.78
CA ILE A 195 -20.30 4.91 8.78
C ILE A 195 -18.81 5.16 9.07
N THR A 196 -18.00 5.47 8.04
CA THR A 196 -16.58 5.81 8.24
C THR A 196 -16.41 7.09 9.05
N PHE A 197 -17.28 8.09 8.84
CA PHE A 197 -17.28 9.32 9.66
C PHE A 197 -17.57 9.02 11.14
N GLU A 198 -18.57 8.18 11.41
CA GLU A 198 -18.89 7.75 12.77
C GLU A 198 -17.72 6.94 13.41
N LEU A 199 -17.09 6.03 12.65
CA LEU A 199 -15.91 5.27 13.10
C LEU A 199 -14.74 6.23 13.42
N MET A 200 -14.53 7.27 12.62
CA MET A 200 -13.51 8.29 12.89
C MET A 200 -13.78 9.02 14.22
N ARG A 201 -15.04 9.36 14.48
CA ARG A 201 -15.43 9.99 15.75
C ARG A 201 -15.20 9.04 16.93
N LEU A 202 -15.61 7.77 16.81
CA LEU A 202 -15.40 6.77 17.86
C LEU A 202 -13.92 6.55 18.14
N ALA A 203 -13.08 6.42 17.10
CA ALA A 203 -11.64 6.28 17.24
C ALA A 203 -11.06 7.41 18.11
N LYS A 204 -11.39 8.67 17.79
CA LYS A 204 -10.86 9.86 18.49
C LYS A 204 -11.45 10.06 19.88
N THR A 205 -12.75 9.80 20.09
CA THR A 205 -13.42 10.05 21.39
C THR A 205 -13.17 8.96 22.41
N ARG A 206 -12.91 7.73 21.97
CA ARG A 206 -12.69 6.56 22.83
C ARG A 206 -11.23 6.10 22.86
N ASP A 207 -10.34 6.77 22.13
CA ASP A 207 -8.94 6.37 21.98
C ASP A 207 -8.75 4.93 21.47
N ILE A 208 -9.66 4.44 20.62
CA ILE A 208 -9.62 3.09 20.06
C ILE A 208 -8.91 3.12 18.69
N ALA A 209 -7.96 2.23 18.48
CA ALA A 209 -7.38 2.02 17.14
C ALA A 209 -8.38 1.21 16.27
N ILE A 210 -8.84 1.76 15.15
CA ILE A 210 -9.82 1.11 14.29
C ILE A 210 -9.20 0.79 12.93
N PHE A 211 -9.24 -0.48 12.55
CA PHE A 211 -8.83 -0.96 11.23
C PHE A 211 -10.06 -1.27 10.39
N ILE A 212 -10.11 -0.69 9.20
CA ILE A 212 -11.18 -0.90 8.23
C ILE A 212 -10.61 -1.67 7.05
N ILE A 213 -11.21 -2.80 6.68
CA ILE A 213 -10.93 -3.48 5.43
C ILE A 213 -11.82 -2.92 4.33
N GLY A 214 -11.17 -2.56 3.20
CA GLY A 214 -11.84 -2.11 1.98
C GLY A 214 -11.45 -2.96 0.77
N HIS A 215 -12.40 -3.22 -0.14
CA HIS A 215 -12.12 -3.88 -1.41
C HIS A 215 -11.82 -2.86 -2.51
N ILE A 216 -10.87 -3.18 -3.39
CA ILE A 216 -10.51 -2.38 -4.55
C ILE A 216 -11.30 -2.88 -5.76
N THR A 217 -11.77 -1.98 -6.62
CA THR A 217 -12.35 -2.36 -7.93
C THR A 217 -11.26 -2.86 -8.89
N LYS A 218 -11.68 -3.57 -9.97
CA LYS A 218 -10.76 -4.07 -11.02
C LYS A 218 -9.91 -2.97 -11.68
N GLU A 219 -10.29 -1.71 -11.55
CA GLU A 219 -9.58 -0.53 -12.08
C GLU A 219 -8.53 0.02 -11.11
N GLY A 220 -8.25 -0.68 -10.00
CA GLY A 220 -7.24 -0.27 -9.01
C GLY A 220 -7.69 0.86 -8.08
N SER A 221 -8.98 1.27 -8.14
CA SER A 221 -9.58 2.19 -7.19
C SER A 221 -10.35 1.44 -6.11
N ILE A 222 -10.35 1.94 -4.87
CA ILE A 222 -11.19 1.38 -3.82
C ILE A 222 -12.66 1.53 -4.24
N ALA A 223 -13.43 0.42 -4.18
CA ALA A 223 -14.87 0.46 -4.44
C ALA A 223 -15.57 1.27 -3.34
N GLY A 224 -16.01 2.48 -3.70
CA GLY A 224 -16.48 3.49 -2.77
C GLY A 224 -15.32 4.22 -2.11
N PRO A 225 -15.04 5.30 -2.42
CA PRO A 225 -14.09 5.98 -3.28
C PRO A 225 -12.89 6.57 -2.52
N ARG A 226 -12.03 7.27 -3.21
CA ARG A 226 -11.06 8.27 -2.73
C ARG A 226 -11.55 9.17 -1.57
N VAL A 227 -12.86 9.23 -1.34
CA VAL A 227 -13.48 9.92 -0.20
C VAL A 227 -13.03 9.35 1.15
N LEU A 228 -12.88 8.01 1.27
CA LEU A 228 -12.41 7.39 2.52
C LEU A 228 -10.95 7.73 2.81
N GLU A 229 -10.11 7.85 1.78
CA GLU A 229 -8.69 8.18 1.92
C GLU A 229 -8.49 9.53 2.64
N HIS A 230 -9.40 10.47 2.43
CA HIS A 230 -9.33 11.78 3.10
C HIS A 230 -9.80 11.72 4.56
N MET A 231 -10.68 10.78 4.90
CA MET A 231 -11.30 10.67 6.22
C MET A 231 -10.44 9.90 7.22
N VAL A 232 -9.66 8.92 6.76
CA VAL A 232 -8.82 8.08 7.62
C VAL A 232 -7.45 8.70 7.88
N ASP A 233 -6.79 8.28 8.95
CA ASP A 233 -5.44 8.75 9.31
C ASP A 233 -4.35 8.06 8.50
N SER A 234 -4.54 6.78 8.17
CA SER A 234 -3.60 6.00 7.37
C SER A 234 -4.33 5.16 6.32
N VAL A 235 -3.76 5.07 5.13
CA VAL A 235 -4.23 4.25 4.00
C VAL A 235 -3.13 3.30 3.60
N LEU A 236 -3.38 2.02 3.75
CA LEU A 236 -2.48 0.94 3.43
C LEU A 236 -3.04 0.13 2.26
N TYR A 237 -2.20 -0.13 1.26
CA TYR A 237 -2.54 -1.00 0.14
C TYR A 237 -1.78 -2.30 0.21
N PHE A 238 -2.51 -3.40 0.14
CA PHE A 238 -1.96 -4.72 0.13
C PHE A 238 -1.94 -5.24 -1.31
N GLU A 239 -0.75 -5.35 -1.86
CA GLU A 239 -0.47 -5.77 -3.24
C GLU A 239 0.07 -7.20 -3.24
N GLY A 240 -0.23 -7.94 -4.30
CA GLY A 240 0.33 -9.27 -4.52
C GLY A 240 -0.49 -10.05 -5.53
N ASP A 241 0.17 -10.92 -6.25
CA ASP A 241 -0.45 -11.89 -7.14
C ASP A 241 -0.85 -13.13 -6.31
N PRO A 242 -2.12 -13.59 -6.33
CA PRO A 242 -2.54 -14.79 -5.62
C PRO A 242 -1.74 -16.05 -5.97
N SER A 243 -1.14 -16.12 -7.16
CA SER A 243 -0.29 -17.22 -7.60
C SER A 243 1.14 -17.21 -7.03
N ARG A 244 1.54 -16.11 -6.38
CA ARG A 244 2.87 -15.94 -5.79
C ARG A 244 2.79 -15.90 -4.27
N GLU A 245 3.88 -16.22 -3.60
CA GLU A 245 3.94 -16.20 -2.14
C GLU A 245 4.11 -14.79 -1.57
N LEU A 246 4.81 -13.91 -2.29
CA LEU A 246 5.12 -12.56 -1.82
C LEU A 246 3.89 -11.63 -1.83
N ARG A 247 3.76 -10.86 -0.76
CA ARG A 247 2.80 -9.77 -0.60
C ARG A 247 3.51 -8.51 -0.15
N ILE A 248 3.14 -7.39 -0.71
CA ILE A 248 3.72 -6.07 -0.39
C ILE A 248 2.63 -5.19 0.21
N LEU A 249 2.88 -4.63 1.38
CA LEU A 249 2.03 -3.64 2.01
C LEU A 249 2.65 -2.26 1.83
N ARG A 250 1.94 -1.35 1.18
CA ARG A 250 2.40 0.04 0.94
C ARG A 250 1.56 1.04 1.70
N SER A 251 2.18 2.09 2.19
CA SER A 251 1.49 3.25 2.74
C SER A 251 1.26 4.30 1.65
N PHE A 252 0.01 4.65 1.39
CA PHE A 252 -0.36 5.75 0.50
C PHE A 252 -0.64 7.05 1.25
N LYS A 253 -1.04 6.92 2.51
CA LYS A 253 -1.26 8.03 3.43
C LYS A 253 -0.90 7.56 4.83
N ASN A 254 -0.16 8.37 5.57
CA ASN A 254 0.12 8.10 6.97
C ASN A 254 0.34 9.42 7.72
N ARG A 255 -0.57 9.76 8.64
CA ARG A 255 -0.44 10.94 9.49
C ARG A 255 0.51 10.72 10.66
N PHE A 256 0.88 9.48 10.92
CA PHE A 256 1.71 9.08 12.05
C PHE A 256 3.15 8.75 11.67
N GLY A 257 3.49 8.79 10.36
CA GLY A 257 4.83 8.44 9.89
C GLY A 257 5.00 8.65 8.38
N PRO A 258 6.13 8.19 7.83
CA PRO A 258 6.42 8.31 6.41
C PRO A 258 5.47 7.45 5.56
N THR A 259 5.24 7.85 4.32
CA THR A 259 4.44 7.11 3.34
C THR A 259 5.30 6.28 2.38
N SER A 260 6.62 6.44 2.45
CA SER A 260 7.55 5.74 1.56
C SER A 260 7.85 4.30 1.99
N GLU A 261 7.52 3.92 3.22
CA GLU A 261 7.87 2.61 3.77
C GLU A 261 6.98 1.49 3.21
N ILE A 262 7.59 0.31 3.05
CA ILE A 262 6.89 -0.90 2.64
C ILE A 262 7.05 -2.02 3.67
N GLY A 263 6.04 -2.87 3.78
CA GLY A 263 6.07 -4.12 4.51
C GLY A 263 6.07 -5.30 3.54
N LEU A 264 6.91 -6.27 3.78
CA LEU A 264 7.05 -7.46 2.96
C LEU A 264 6.59 -8.70 3.72
N PHE A 265 5.68 -9.44 3.12
CA PHE A 265 5.10 -10.64 3.72
C PHE A 265 5.16 -11.80 2.74
N GLU A 266 5.31 -13.00 3.29
CA GLU A 266 5.16 -14.26 2.57
C GLU A 266 3.85 -14.92 2.98
N MET A 267 3.12 -15.45 2.00
CA MET A 267 1.95 -16.29 2.24
C MET A 267 2.42 -17.73 2.39
N LYS A 268 2.35 -18.27 3.61
CA LYS A 268 2.68 -19.66 3.94
C LYS A 268 1.43 -20.42 4.40
N GLU A 269 1.53 -21.72 4.62
CA GLU A 269 0.43 -22.52 5.18
C GLU A 269 -0.08 -21.96 6.52
N GLN A 270 0.81 -21.41 7.33
CA GLN A 270 0.52 -20.75 8.61
C GLN A 270 0.01 -19.31 8.44
N GLY A 271 -0.34 -18.90 7.21
CA GLY A 271 -0.78 -17.57 6.85
C GLY A 271 0.36 -16.60 6.52
N LEU A 272 0.11 -15.30 6.67
CA LEU A 272 1.08 -14.25 6.38
C LEU A 272 2.19 -14.19 7.44
N VAL A 273 3.44 -14.23 6.98
CA VAL A 273 4.64 -14.09 7.80
C VAL A 273 5.48 -12.94 7.27
N GLY A 274 6.05 -12.12 8.13
CA GLY A 274 6.96 -11.06 7.70
C GLY A 274 8.19 -11.64 7.00
N ALA A 275 8.49 -11.14 5.81
CA ALA A 275 9.63 -11.58 5.00
C ALA A 275 10.90 -10.89 5.49
N LYS A 276 11.54 -11.43 6.54
CA LYS A 276 12.78 -10.87 7.12
C LYS A 276 13.94 -10.87 6.13
N GLU A 277 14.01 -11.88 5.27
CA GLU A 277 15.04 -12.05 4.23
C GLU A 277 14.46 -11.83 2.83
N ALA A 278 13.68 -10.76 2.69
CA ALA A 278 12.94 -10.49 1.46
C ALA A 278 13.81 -10.46 0.21
N SER A 279 15.03 -9.91 0.29
CA SER A 279 15.94 -9.87 -0.85
C SER A 279 16.26 -11.28 -1.39
N SER A 280 16.28 -12.31 -0.52
CA SER A 280 16.56 -13.69 -0.98
C SER A 280 15.49 -14.28 -1.90
N LEU A 281 14.30 -13.67 -1.94
CA LEU A 281 13.19 -14.08 -2.81
C LEU A 281 13.33 -13.53 -4.25
N PHE A 282 14.21 -12.58 -4.47
CA PHE A 282 14.28 -11.80 -5.70
C PHE A 282 15.52 -12.03 -6.54
N PHE A 283 16.44 -12.89 -6.09
CA PHE A 283 17.60 -13.29 -6.88
C PHE A 283 17.94 -14.75 -6.61
N SER A 284 18.46 -15.42 -7.64
CA SER A 284 18.93 -16.82 -7.51
C SER A 284 20.32 -16.85 -6.89
N LYS A 285 20.55 -17.78 -5.96
CA LYS A 285 21.87 -18.13 -5.41
C LYS A 285 22.55 -19.26 -6.23
N GLU A 286 21.87 -19.76 -7.25
CA GLU A 286 22.36 -20.81 -8.14
C GLU A 286 23.50 -20.32 -9.04
N GLU A 287 23.99 -21.20 -9.92
CA GLU A 287 25.03 -20.83 -10.86
C GLU A 287 24.63 -19.65 -11.77
N PRO A 288 25.58 -18.75 -12.07
CA PRO A 288 25.30 -17.63 -12.95
C PRO A 288 24.75 -18.08 -14.31
N MET A 289 23.73 -17.37 -14.79
CA MET A 289 23.12 -17.60 -16.10
C MET A 289 23.37 -16.39 -17.01
N GLU A 290 23.38 -16.67 -18.32
CA GLU A 290 23.44 -15.61 -19.34
C GLU A 290 22.16 -14.76 -19.29
N GLY A 291 22.32 -13.48 -19.52
CA GLY A 291 21.19 -12.55 -19.47
C GLY A 291 20.74 -12.14 -18.06
N SER A 292 21.43 -12.58 -17.01
CA SER A 292 21.12 -12.19 -15.64
C SER A 292 22.11 -11.16 -15.12
N ALA A 293 21.61 -10.12 -14.42
CA ALA A 293 22.39 -9.11 -13.71
C ALA A 293 21.68 -8.71 -12.41
N ILE A 294 22.47 -8.44 -11.36
CA ILE A 294 21.94 -8.06 -10.06
C ILE A 294 22.03 -6.54 -9.88
N THR A 295 20.99 -5.99 -9.27
CA THR A 295 20.95 -4.59 -8.81
C THR A 295 20.35 -4.50 -7.41
N ILE A 296 20.43 -3.31 -6.82
CA ILE A 296 19.75 -3.02 -5.56
C ILE A 296 18.85 -1.80 -5.78
N THR A 297 17.56 -1.95 -5.58
CA THR A 297 16.58 -0.87 -5.59
C THR A 297 16.26 -0.40 -4.19
N LEU A 298 15.75 0.83 -4.07
CA LEU A 298 15.18 1.34 -2.82
C LEU A 298 13.65 1.40 -2.91
N GLU A 299 13.03 0.80 -1.94
CA GLU A 299 11.60 0.93 -1.69
C GLU A 299 11.41 1.58 -0.31
N GLY A 300 11.13 2.88 -0.30
CA GLY A 300 11.20 3.67 0.93
C GLY A 300 12.62 3.78 1.48
N SER A 301 12.81 3.40 2.73
CA SER A 301 14.13 3.30 3.35
C SER A 301 14.81 1.96 3.11
N ARG A 302 14.10 0.98 2.57
CA ARG A 302 14.55 -0.41 2.45
C ARG A 302 15.27 -0.67 1.13
N ALA A 303 16.49 -1.17 1.21
CA ALA A 303 17.23 -1.66 0.06
C ALA A 303 16.79 -3.11 -0.24
N LEU A 304 16.51 -3.42 -1.51
CA LEU A 304 16.12 -4.75 -1.99
C LEU A 304 17.05 -5.17 -3.11
N ILE A 305 17.62 -6.35 -3.01
CA ILE A 305 18.42 -6.95 -4.08
C ILE A 305 17.47 -7.56 -5.10
N LEU A 306 17.64 -7.21 -6.35
CA LEU A 306 16.82 -7.69 -7.46
C LEU A 306 17.68 -8.29 -8.56
N GLU A 307 17.21 -9.38 -9.14
CA GLU A 307 17.74 -9.93 -10.38
C GLU A 307 16.95 -9.41 -11.56
N ILE A 308 17.67 -8.87 -12.54
CA ILE A 308 17.15 -8.43 -13.83
C ILE A 308 17.56 -9.46 -14.87
N GLN A 309 16.58 -10.03 -15.54
CA GLN A 309 16.77 -11.03 -16.58
C GLN A 309 16.46 -10.43 -17.95
N ALA A 310 17.35 -10.58 -18.89
CA ALA A 310 17.20 -10.17 -20.27
C ALA A 310 17.26 -11.38 -21.20
N LEU A 311 16.39 -11.39 -22.20
CA LEU A 311 16.48 -12.28 -23.34
C LEU A 311 16.62 -11.45 -24.61
N VAL A 312 17.72 -11.64 -25.32
CA VAL A 312 17.98 -11.00 -26.60
C VAL A 312 18.07 -12.07 -27.68
N SER A 313 17.22 -12.01 -28.69
CA SER A 313 17.17 -12.99 -29.78
C SER A 313 17.06 -12.28 -31.13
N GLU A 314 17.61 -12.88 -32.18
CA GLU A 314 17.46 -12.34 -33.52
C GLU A 314 15.98 -12.25 -33.94
N CYS A 315 15.59 -11.09 -34.48
CA CYS A 315 14.25 -10.90 -35.02
C CYS A 315 14.18 -11.49 -36.42
N SER A 316 13.41 -12.57 -36.58
CA SER A 316 13.31 -13.27 -37.85
C SER A 316 12.47 -12.52 -38.89
N PHE A 317 11.42 -11.78 -38.45
CA PHE A 317 10.49 -11.05 -39.35
C PHE A 317 9.88 -9.84 -38.64
N GLY A 318 9.79 -8.73 -39.36
CA GLY A 318 9.06 -7.52 -38.93
C GLY A 318 9.89 -6.56 -38.07
N ALA A 319 9.21 -5.76 -37.27
CA ALA A 319 9.84 -4.84 -36.33
C ALA A 319 10.22 -5.57 -35.03
N PRO A 320 11.42 -5.32 -34.47
CA PRO A 320 11.86 -5.95 -33.23
C PRO A 320 10.90 -5.64 -32.05
N LYS A 321 10.60 -6.66 -31.25
CA LYS A 321 9.77 -6.53 -30.05
C LYS A 321 10.57 -6.01 -28.88
N ARG A 322 9.98 -5.13 -28.10
CA ARG A 322 10.55 -4.55 -26.87
C ARG A 322 9.52 -4.71 -25.77
N LEU A 323 9.71 -5.65 -24.85
CA LEU A 323 8.79 -5.92 -23.75
C LEU A 323 9.55 -5.89 -22.42
N ALA A 324 8.93 -5.28 -21.42
CA ALA A 324 9.48 -5.26 -20.07
C ALA A 324 8.40 -5.61 -19.06
N ASN A 325 8.72 -6.53 -18.16
CA ASN A 325 7.93 -6.85 -16.99
C ASN A 325 8.68 -6.37 -15.74
N GLY A 326 8.05 -5.49 -14.96
CA GLY A 326 8.68 -4.90 -13.78
C GLY A 326 9.62 -3.71 -14.07
N PHE A 327 9.80 -3.31 -15.33
CA PHE A 327 10.59 -2.14 -15.74
C PHE A 327 9.81 -1.32 -16.76
N ASP A 328 10.07 -0.01 -16.83
CA ASP A 328 9.37 0.87 -17.78
C ASP A 328 9.84 0.63 -19.23
N THR A 329 8.88 0.32 -20.12
CA THR A 329 9.18 0.01 -21.53
C THR A 329 9.74 1.20 -22.30
N ASN A 330 9.34 2.45 -21.97
CA ASN A 330 9.89 3.62 -22.64
C ASN A 330 11.35 3.83 -22.22
N ARG A 331 11.64 3.60 -20.93
CA ARG A 331 13.02 3.64 -20.43
C ARG A 331 13.88 2.55 -21.08
N LEU A 332 13.37 1.33 -21.24
CA LEU A 332 14.05 0.26 -21.97
C LEU A 332 14.38 0.68 -23.40
N ASN A 333 13.43 1.27 -24.12
CA ASN A 333 13.67 1.75 -25.49
C ASN A 333 14.78 2.80 -25.57
N MET A 334 14.84 3.71 -24.59
CA MET A 334 15.92 4.71 -24.51
C MET A 334 17.29 4.07 -24.26
N LEU A 335 17.36 3.07 -23.38
CA LEU A 335 18.60 2.34 -23.11
C LEU A 335 19.08 1.54 -24.33
N ILE A 336 18.16 0.89 -25.06
CA ILE A 336 18.46 0.18 -26.29
C ILE A 336 19.03 1.14 -27.34
N ALA A 337 18.38 2.28 -27.60
CA ALA A 337 18.85 3.27 -28.54
C ALA A 337 20.24 3.83 -28.17
N LEU A 338 20.52 3.96 -26.88
CA LEU A 338 21.83 4.35 -26.36
C LEU A 338 22.88 3.28 -26.66
N LEU A 339 22.58 1.99 -26.41
CA LEU A 339 23.48 0.87 -26.70
C LEU A 339 23.81 0.79 -28.21
N GLU A 340 22.81 0.95 -29.07
CA GLU A 340 23.00 1.00 -30.53
C GLU A 340 23.93 2.14 -30.94
N LYS A 341 23.71 3.35 -30.39
CA LYS A 341 24.46 4.54 -30.78
C LYS A 341 25.86 4.63 -30.18
N LYS A 342 26.03 4.17 -28.92
CA LYS A 342 27.30 4.36 -28.18
C LYS A 342 28.21 3.14 -28.21
N LEU A 343 27.66 1.95 -28.32
CA LEU A 343 28.41 0.69 -28.31
C LEU A 343 28.34 -0.04 -29.65
N GLU A 344 27.64 0.54 -30.64
CA GLU A 344 27.46 -0.01 -31.99
C GLU A 344 26.89 -1.45 -31.99
N ILE A 345 26.03 -1.76 -30.96
CA ILE A 345 25.42 -3.09 -30.81
C ILE A 345 24.16 -3.12 -31.68
N PRO A 346 24.02 -4.05 -32.64
CA PRO A 346 22.91 -4.06 -33.61
C PRO A 346 21.58 -4.56 -33.05
N LEU A 347 21.10 -3.95 -31.93
CA LEU A 347 19.85 -4.36 -31.29
C LEU A 347 18.60 -4.02 -32.13
N ASN A 348 18.73 -3.21 -33.16
CA ASN A 348 17.66 -2.94 -34.14
C ASN A 348 17.23 -4.17 -34.95
N ARG A 349 17.97 -5.29 -34.84
CA ARG A 349 17.64 -6.58 -35.46
C ARG A 349 17.33 -7.67 -34.44
N HIS A 350 17.18 -7.30 -33.17
CA HIS A 350 16.95 -8.25 -32.09
C HIS A 350 15.71 -7.89 -31.28
N ASP A 351 14.92 -8.89 -30.94
CA ASP A 351 13.91 -8.80 -29.91
C ASP A 351 14.59 -8.70 -28.54
N VAL A 352 14.08 -7.85 -27.67
CA VAL A 352 14.60 -7.65 -26.31
C VAL A 352 13.46 -7.77 -25.32
N PHE A 353 13.59 -8.73 -24.40
CA PHE A 353 12.66 -8.97 -23.31
C PHE A 353 13.37 -8.76 -21.99
N ILE A 354 12.74 -8.00 -21.07
CA ILE A 354 13.24 -7.79 -19.71
C ILE A 354 12.22 -8.32 -18.72
N ASN A 355 12.70 -9.03 -17.71
CA ASN A 355 11.90 -9.46 -16.58
C ASN A 355 12.62 -9.14 -15.27
N VAL A 356 11.94 -8.47 -14.35
CA VAL A 356 12.42 -8.26 -12.99
C VAL A 356 11.91 -9.39 -12.12
N SER A 357 12.81 -10.10 -11.45
CA SER A 357 12.46 -11.22 -10.59
C SER A 357 11.50 -10.80 -9.46
N GLY A 358 10.63 -11.74 -9.03
CA GLY A 358 9.66 -11.49 -7.98
C GLY A 358 8.47 -10.60 -8.38
N GLY A 359 8.47 -10.01 -9.60
CA GLY A 359 7.38 -9.14 -10.09
C GLY A 359 7.32 -7.77 -9.45
N ILE A 360 8.41 -7.34 -8.84
CA ILE A 360 8.57 -5.96 -8.34
C ILE A 360 8.65 -5.00 -9.52
N LYS A 361 8.01 -3.84 -9.39
CA LYS A 361 8.15 -2.75 -10.36
C LYS A 361 9.28 -1.82 -9.91
N ILE A 362 10.32 -1.72 -10.71
CA ILE A 362 11.42 -0.78 -10.49
C ILE A 362 10.94 0.63 -10.86
N GLY A 363 10.89 1.53 -9.88
CA GLY A 363 10.49 2.93 -10.07
C GLY A 363 11.65 3.92 -10.18
N GLU A 364 12.91 3.45 -10.02
CA GLU A 364 14.08 4.32 -9.98
C GLU A 364 15.07 4.02 -11.09
N PRO A 365 15.73 5.05 -11.65
CA PRO A 365 16.71 4.87 -12.72
C PRO A 365 18.06 4.30 -12.24
N ALA A 366 18.32 4.20 -10.95
CA ALA A 366 19.55 3.62 -10.39
C ALA A 366 19.83 2.18 -10.82
N CYS A 367 18.82 1.49 -11.38
CA CYS A 367 18.90 0.11 -11.88
C CYS A 367 19.24 0.02 -13.38
N ASP A 368 19.32 1.13 -14.11
CA ASP A 368 19.61 1.16 -15.56
C ASP A 368 20.87 0.38 -15.92
N LEU A 369 21.91 0.53 -15.09
CA LEU A 369 23.19 -0.12 -15.33
C LEU A 369 23.07 -1.65 -15.34
N ALA A 370 22.23 -2.21 -14.47
CA ALA A 370 21.97 -3.64 -14.43
C ALA A 370 21.11 -4.11 -15.62
N VAL A 371 20.14 -3.28 -16.08
CA VAL A 371 19.38 -3.56 -17.29
C VAL A 371 20.32 -3.63 -18.50
N ILE A 372 21.23 -2.69 -18.63
CA ILE A 372 22.26 -2.72 -19.69
C ILE A 372 23.15 -3.96 -19.55
N ALA A 373 23.61 -4.26 -18.35
CA ALA A 373 24.44 -5.43 -18.08
C ALA A 373 23.73 -6.74 -18.46
N SER A 374 22.46 -6.92 -18.10
CA SER A 374 21.69 -8.10 -18.48
C SER A 374 21.48 -8.23 -19.99
N ILE A 375 21.20 -7.11 -20.70
CA ILE A 375 21.09 -7.09 -22.17
C ILE A 375 22.42 -7.50 -22.81
N LEU A 376 23.53 -6.92 -22.36
CA LEU A 376 24.85 -7.24 -22.88
C LEU A 376 25.27 -8.69 -22.62
N SER A 377 24.95 -9.20 -21.42
CA SER A 377 25.18 -10.58 -21.02
C SER A 377 24.44 -11.54 -21.96
N SER A 378 23.16 -11.29 -22.21
CA SER A 378 22.34 -12.09 -23.13
C SER A 378 22.85 -12.00 -24.57
N PHE A 379 23.11 -10.77 -25.06
CA PHE A 379 23.58 -10.56 -26.44
C PHE A 379 24.93 -11.22 -26.75
N LYS A 380 25.84 -11.21 -25.76
CA LYS A 380 27.20 -11.78 -25.93
C LYS A 380 27.29 -13.27 -25.48
N ASN A 381 26.21 -13.85 -24.97
CA ASN A 381 26.21 -15.18 -24.35
C ASN A 381 27.31 -15.32 -23.28
N ARG A 382 27.40 -14.33 -22.38
CA ARG A 382 28.41 -14.32 -21.30
C ARG A 382 27.73 -14.19 -19.94
N LYS A 383 28.09 -15.10 -19.05
CA LYS A 383 27.60 -15.11 -17.68
C LYS A 383 28.26 -14.01 -16.84
N ILE A 384 27.48 -13.35 -16.00
CA ILE A 384 27.97 -12.40 -14.99
C ILE A 384 27.99 -13.13 -13.65
N ASP A 385 29.08 -12.94 -12.88
CA ASP A 385 29.18 -13.47 -11.53
C ASP A 385 28.00 -12.98 -10.66
N ASN A 386 27.23 -13.88 -10.08
CA ASN A 386 26.04 -13.60 -9.28
C ASN A 386 26.32 -12.88 -7.96
N LYS A 387 27.61 -12.71 -7.58
CA LYS A 387 28.03 -11.88 -6.44
C LYS A 387 28.47 -10.46 -6.87
N THR A 388 28.17 -10.08 -8.10
CA THR A 388 28.43 -8.76 -8.67
C THR A 388 27.13 -8.00 -8.89
N ALA A 389 27.00 -6.80 -8.34
CA ALA A 389 25.85 -5.93 -8.56
C ALA A 389 26.23 -4.69 -9.38
N PHE A 390 25.26 -4.17 -10.13
CA PHE A 390 25.40 -2.99 -10.99
C PHE A 390 24.50 -1.89 -10.47
N LEU A 391 25.05 -0.72 -10.19
CA LEU A 391 24.37 0.42 -9.61
C LEU A 391 24.69 1.71 -10.35
N GLY A 392 23.69 2.34 -10.91
CA GLY A 392 23.84 3.65 -11.55
C GLY A 392 22.74 3.96 -12.54
N GLU A 393 22.35 5.22 -12.60
CA GLU A 393 21.49 5.77 -13.63
C GLU A 393 22.30 6.02 -14.90
N VAL A 394 21.76 5.69 -16.06
CA VAL A 394 22.42 5.93 -17.33
C VAL A 394 21.77 7.07 -18.09
N SER A 395 22.52 8.17 -18.27
CA SER A 395 22.08 9.33 -19.04
C SER A 395 22.19 9.08 -20.54
N LEU A 396 21.41 9.80 -21.36
CA LEU A 396 21.37 9.65 -22.82
C LEU A 396 22.71 9.94 -23.52
N ASN A 397 23.64 10.65 -22.87
CA ASN A 397 24.98 10.84 -23.39
C ASN A 397 25.93 9.67 -23.08
N GLY A 398 25.46 8.64 -22.36
CA GLY A 398 26.24 7.46 -22.00
C GLY A 398 27.03 7.58 -20.70
N ARG A 399 26.88 8.69 -19.94
CA ARG A 399 27.47 8.83 -18.60
C ARG A 399 26.66 8.05 -17.59
N ILE A 400 27.34 7.44 -16.63
CA ILE A 400 26.70 6.77 -15.49
C ILE A 400 26.73 7.73 -14.32
N LEU A 401 25.54 7.95 -13.70
CA LEU A 401 25.32 8.82 -12.56
C LEU A 401 25.20 8.01 -11.27
N GLU A 402 25.51 8.63 -10.14
CA GLU A 402 25.48 7.97 -8.83
C GLU A 402 24.05 7.60 -8.43
N ALA A 403 23.87 6.40 -7.88
CA ALA A 403 22.63 5.97 -7.26
C ALA A 403 22.45 6.67 -5.90
N PRO A 404 21.28 7.21 -5.58
CA PRO A 404 21.02 7.80 -4.26
C PRO A 404 21.13 6.74 -3.16
N ASN A 405 21.48 7.18 -1.94
CA ASN A 405 21.59 6.32 -0.77
C ASN A 405 22.50 5.08 -0.98
N LEU A 406 23.64 5.26 -1.64
CA LEU A 406 24.56 4.19 -1.98
C LEU A 406 24.97 3.34 -0.76
N ASN A 407 25.14 3.96 0.41
CA ASN A 407 25.53 3.25 1.64
C ASN A 407 24.51 2.20 2.07
N ALA A 408 23.21 2.50 1.99
CA ALA A 408 22.14 1.53 2.30
C ALA A 408 22.18 0.34 1.34
N ARG A 409 22.45 0.59 0.06
CA ARG A 409 22.55 -0.46 -0.97
C ARG A 409 23.76 -1.35 -0.73
N LEU A 410 24.93 -0.76 -0.43
CA LEU A 410 26.14 -1.53 -0.14
C LEU A 410 26.00 -2.35 1.14
N LYS A 411 25.37 -1.79 2.18
CA LYS A 411 25.08 -2.54 3.41
C LYS A 411 24.20 -3.76 3.17
N GLU A 412 23.18 -3.62 2.31
CA GLU A 412 22.33 -4.75 1.95
C GLU A 412 23.10 -5.80 1.15
N MET A 413 23.99 -5.38 0.24
CA MET A 413 24.91 -6.29 -0.46
C MET A 413 25.78 -7.07 0.53
N GLU A 414 26.35 -6.40 1.53
CA GLU A 414 27.17 -7.04 2.58
C GLU A 414 26.37 -8.09 3.35
N ASN A 415 25.13 -7.78 3.74
CA ASN A 415 24.24 -8.70 4.46
C ASN A 415 23.99 -10.01 3.70
N TYR A 416 23.96 -9.95 2.37
CA TYR A 416 23.70 -11.12 1.49
C TYR A 416 24.97 -11.73 0.88
N GLY A 417 26.18 -11.27 1.29
CA GLY A 417 27.46 -11.85 0.90
C GLY A 417 27.86 -11.56 -0.54
N PHE A 418 27.45 -10.43 -1.08
CA PHE A 418 27.95 -9.94 -2.36
C PHE A 418 29.43 -9.50 -2.19
N LEU A 419 30.18 -9.58 -3.29
CA LEU A 419 31.62 -9.32 -3.27
C LEU A 419 32.03 -8.10 -4.09
N LYS A 420 31.27 -7.79 -5.15
CA LYS A 420 31.64 -6.77 -6.14
C LYS A 420 30.49 -5.83 -6.45
N ALA A 421 30.78 -4.56 -6.63
CA ALA A 421 29.85 -3.56 -7.13
C ALA A 421 30.47 -2.79 -8.28
N ILE A 422 29.73 -2.67 -9.39
CA ILE A 422 30.06 -1.79 -10.52
C ILE A 422 29.23 -0.52 -10.36
N LEU A 423 29.87 0.63 -10.24
CA LEU A 423 29.24 1.91 -9.95
C LEU A 423 30.04 3.09 -10.52
N PRO A 424 29.44 4.28 -10.70
CA PRO A 424 30.12 5.38 -11.41
C PRO A 424 31.34 5.94 -10.68
N LYS A 425 31.33 5.85 -9.31
CA LYS A 425 32.41 6.36 -8.47
C LYS A 425 32.49 5.57 -7.19
N LYS A 426 33.70 5.32 -6.69
CA LYS A 426 33.90 4.63 -5.41
C LYS A 426 33.25 5.37 -4.24
N PRO A 427 32.63 4.64 -3.30
CA PRO A 427 32.05 5.25 -2.11
C PRO A 427 33.14 5.89 -1.24
N SER A 428 32.77 6.98 -0.54
CA SER A 428 33.65 7.62 0.43
C SER A 428 33.78 6.84 1.74
N GLN A 429 32.77 6.02 2.07
CA GLN A 429 32.76 5.18 3.28
C GLN A 429 33.44 3.83 3.00
N LYS A 430 34.04 3.27 4.06
CA LYS A 430 34.61 1.92 4.02
C LYS A 430 33.51 0.88 3.87
N THR A 431 33.68 -0.06 2.96
CA THR A 431 32.80 -1.21 2.73
C THR A 431 33.66 -2.45 2.48
N SER A 432 33.13 -3.62 2.78
CA SER A 432 33.75 -4.91 2.44
C SER A 432 33.60 -5.24 0.93
N ILE A 433 32.67 -4.55 0.25
CA ILE A 433 32.41 -4.75 -1.18
C ILE A 433 33.54 -4.14 -2.03
N LYS A 434 34.09 -4.94 -2.93
CA LYS A 434 35.08 -4.46 -3.90
C LYS A 434 34.38 -3.61 -4.98
N CYS A 435 34.54 -2.30 -4.89
CA CYS A 435 33.89 -1.35 -5.81
C CYS A 435 34.78 -1.05 -7.01
N TYR A 436 34.21 -1.19 -8.20
CA TYR A 436 34.83 -0.90 -9.48
C TYR A 436 34.13 0.28 -10.14
N GLU A 437 34.95 1.21 -10.68
CA GLU A 437 34.41 2.44 -11.28
C GLU A 437 34.12 2.25 -12.77
N ALA A 438 32.89 2.58 -13.13
CA ALA A 438 32.44 2.69 -14.52
C ALA A 438 31.65 4.00 -14.67
N ASN A 439 32.32 5.05 -15.14
CA ASN A 439 31.72 6.38 -15.32
C ASN A 439 31.02 6.57 -16.67
N ALA A 440 31.17 5.62 -17.58
CA ALA A 440 30.56 5.62 -18.91
C ALA A 440 30.14 4.19 -19.30
N VAL A 441 29.07 4.10 -20.10
CA VAL A 441 28.49 2.82 -20.51
C VAL A 441 29.48 1.92 -21.29
N GLY A 442 30.44 2.51 -22.00
CA GLY A 442 31.47 1.76 -22.71
C GLY A 442 32.36 0.91 -21.80
N LYS A 443 32.57 1.34 -20.56
CA LYS A 443 33.40 0.58 -19.61
C LYS A 443 32.70 -0.69 -19.07
N ILE A 444 31.38 -0.81 -19.21
CA ILE A 444 30.66 -2.00 -18.78
C ILE A 444 31.09 -3.21 -19.61
N VAL A 445 31.43 -3.01 -20.86
CA VAL A 445 31.88 -4.08 -21.77
C VAL A 445 33.10 -4.82 -21.23
N GLU A 446 33.94 -4.19 -20.41
CA GLU A 446 35.12 -4.77 -19.77
C GLU A 446 34.73 -5.83 -18.69
N TRP A 447 33.47 -5.79 -18.22
CA TRP A 447 32.95 -6.67 -17.19
C TRP A 447 32.06 -7.82 -17.72
N MET A 448 31.94 -7.90 -19.04
CA MET A 448 31.16 -8.87 -19.79
C MET A 448 32.01 -9.97 -20.39
#